data_4618ef1459bda9d556efdfbb3b64010e
#
_entry.id   4618ef1459bda9d556efdfbb3b64010e
#
_cell.length_a   1.000
_cell.length_b   1.000
_cell.length_c   1.000
_cell.angle_alpha   90.00
_cell.angle_beta   90.00
_cell.angle_gamma   90.00
#
_symmetry.space_group_name_H-M   'P 1'
#
loop_
_entity.id
_entity.type
_entity.pdbx_description
1 polymer ?
#
loop_
_entity_poly.entity_id
_entity_poly.type
_entity_poly.pdbx_seq_one_letter_code
_entity_poly.pdbx_strand_id
1 'polypeptide(L)'
;PAIYAMLQFANSLPVRPAQRTTGTRGDSVPKFGMIPAVLWNKCGYTSYVCATAGKSLPKALELMEQFMERQSPKVVLLETHLFFRPVDPNYDAQLRLERIFPLLRYHSNWKNVSLKQMLHRVDYTCTTPEKGYYLCKLIEPADASHYMVPSDESIQLNPSTFPYVRKIMELCREKDSQLVLFSIPSTENMDMPRSKALAAFAEENGLPYLDMDLHTEEIGIDWSIDTADKGDHLNFWGAKKATKYLGTYLEDLKLLTDHRQDPAFEQWNTDHDTFMAQAYAAYGNTDYNPIEE
;
A
#
# COMPACT_ATOMS: atom_id res chain seq x y z
N PRO A 1 -13.32 0.25 -14.18
CA PRO A 1 -12.26 1.16 -13.73
C PRO A 1 -11.83 0.74 -12.34
N ALA A 2 -10.55 0.44 -12.16
CA ALA A 2 -10.01 -0.07 -10.91
C ALA A 2 -9.35 1.06 -10.13
N ILE A 3 -9.45 0.99 -8.78
CA ILE A 3 -8.55 1.72 -7.88
C ILE A 3 -7.27 0.90 -7.78
N TYR A 4 -6.15 1.58 -7.93
CA TYR A 4 -4.89 1.00 -7.58
C TYR A 4 -4.26 1.88 -6.50
N ALA A 5 -4.25 1.36 -5.28
CA ALA A 5 -3.38 1.91 -4.26
C ALA A 5 -1.97 1.55 -4.67
N MET A 6 -1.20 2.54 -5.04
CA MET A 6 0.19 2.30 -5.40
C MET A 6 1.03 2.06 -4.18
N LEU A 7 1.34 0.80 -4.09
CA LEU A 7 2.26 0.31 -3.09
C LEU A 7 2.80 -1.04 -3.57
N GLN A 8 3.76 -0.98 -4.44
CA GLN A 8 4.74 -1.98 -4.81
C GLN A 8 4.33 -3.45 -5.03
N PHE A 9 4.61 -3.98 -6.22
CA PHE A 9 4.56 -5.40 -6.55
C PHE A 9 5.53 -6.23 -5.70
N ALA A 10 5.04 -7.31 -5.10
CA ALA A 10 5.85 -8.47 -4.85
C ALA A 10 5.99 -9.25 -6.17
N ASN A 11 7.20 -9.63 -6.57
CA ASN A 11 7.41 -10.55 -7.66
C ASN A 11 6.61 -11.82 -7.42
N SER A 12 5.60 -12.07 -8.24
CA SER A 12 4.91 -13.35 -8.28
C SER A 12 5.73 -14.37 -9.06
N LEU A 13 6.89 -14.74 -8.50
CA LEU A 13 7.42 -16.07 -8.71
C LEU A 13 6.83 -16.95 -7.60
N PRO A 14 6.50 -18.24 -7.86
CA PRO A 14 6.04 -19.13 -6.81
C PRO A 14 7.15 -19.24 -5.76
N VAL A 15 7.04 -18.44 -4.71
CA VAL A 15 7.94 -18.50 -3.57
C VAL A 15 7.51 -19.75 -2.80
N ARG A 16 8.37 -20.74 -2.77
CA ARG A 16 8.33 -21.76 -1.71
C ARG A 16 8.29 -21.03 -0.38
N PRO A 17 7.59 -21.57 0.66
CA PRO A 17 7.47 -20.90 1.94
C PRO A 17 8.88 -20.56 2.43
N ALA A 18 9.15 -19.25 2.48
CA ALA A 18 10.45 -18.74 2.88
C ALA A 18 10.66 -19.07 4.35
N GLN A 19 11.79 -19.73 4.62
CA GLN A 19 12.36 -19.79 5.94
C GLN A 19 12.43 -18.39 6.53
N ARG A 20 12.04 -18.25 7.78
CA ARG A 20 12.17 -17.04 8.59
C ARG A 20 13.59 -16.50 8.46
N THR A 21 13.76 -15.39 7.79
CA THR A 21 14.92 -14.53 8.00
C THR A 21 14.53 -13.50 9.04
N THR A 22 15.12 -13.64 10.20
CA THR A 22 15.11 -12.68 11.28
C THR A 22 15.61 -11.32 10.80
N GLY A 23 14.79 -10.28 11.03
CA GLY A 23 15.25 -8.92 11.29
C GLY A 23 15.82 -8.13 10.14
N THR A 24 14.95 -7.35 9.48
CA THR A 24 15.27 -5.96 9.15
C THR A 24 13.97 -5.17 9.17
N ARG A 25 13.90 -4.19 10.08
CA ARG A 25 12.89 -3.14 10.08
C ARG A 25 12.94 -2.42 8.74
N GLY A 26 11.91 -2.51 7.95
CA GLY A 26 11.84 -1.85 6.65
C GLY A 26 10.38 -1.64 6.24
N ASP A 27 10.08 -0.42 5.91
CA ASP A 27 8.79 0.15 5.58
C ASP A 27 7.90 -0.68 4.69
N SER A 28 6.77 -0.99 5.27
CA SER A 28 5.69 -1.74 4.65
C SER A 28 4.32 -1.15 5.00
N VAL A 29 4.28 0.11 5.50
CA VAL A 29 3.07 0.76 6.02
C VAL A 29 1.83 0.50 5.18
N PRO A 30 1.85 0.68 3.87
CA PRO A 30 0.66 0.47 3.07
C PRO A 30 0.32 -1.01 2.78
N LYS A 31 1.33 -1.87 2.81
CA LYS A 31 1.14 -3.31 2.68
C LYS A 31 0.31 -3.88 3.85
N PHE A 32 0.33 -3.18 4.98
CA PHE A 32 -0.40 -3.53 6.18
C PHE A 32 -1.61 -2.61 6.43
N GLY A 33 -1.71 -1.46 5.75
CA GLY A 33 -2.66 -0.41 6.11
C GLY A 33 -3.92 -0.34 5.25
N MET A 34 -3.98 -1.01 4.08
CA MET A 34 -5.15 -1.00 3.21
C MET A 34 -5.52 -2.41 2.75
N ILE A 35 -6.77 -2.79 2.95
CA ILE A 35 -7.30 -4.12 2.63
C ILE A 35 -8.25 -4.04 1.44
N PRO A 36 -7.83 -4.50 0.23
CA PRO A 36 -8.68 -4.45 -0.96
C PRO A 36 -10.02 -5.16 -0.80
N ALA A 37 -10.07 -6.28 -0.09
CA ALA A 37 -11.30 -6.99 0.20
C ALA A 37 -12.30 -6.15 1.02
N VAL A 38 -11.83 -5.41 2.02
CA VAL A 38 -12.68 -4.51 2.82
C VAL A 38 -13.18 -3.34 2.00
N LEU A 39 -12.34 -2.78 1.12
CA LEU A 39 -12.76 -1.71 0.22
C LEU A 39 -13.78 -2.20 -0.81
N TRP A 40 -13.63 -3.43 -1.31
CA TRP A 40 -14.62 -4.08 -2.17
C TRP A 40 -15.96 -4.22 -1.45
N ASN A 41 -15.97 -4.78 -0.25
CA ASN A 41 -17.22 -4.97 0.52
C ASN A 41 -17.92 -3.64 0.79
N LYS A 42 -17.19 -2.60 1.22
CA LYS A 42 -17.77 -1.30 1.54
C LYS A 42 -18.29 -0.56 0.32
N CYS A 43 -17.53 -0.46 -0.76
CA CYS A 43 -17.77 0.46 -1.86
C CYS A 43 -17.92 -0.21 -3.23
N GLY A 44 -17.65 -1.52 -3.34
CA GLY A 44 -17.63 -2.21 -4.63
C GLY A 44 -16.48 -1.80 -5.55
N TYR A 45 -15.41 -1.24 -5.00
CA TYR A 45 -14.27 -0.76 -5.78
C TYR A 45 -13.21 -1.84 -5.91
N THR A 46 -12.83 -2.13 -7.15
CA THR A 46 -11.69 -3.00 -7.42
C THR A 46 -10.38 -2.27 -7.09
N SER A 47 -9.52 -2.88 -6.29
CA SER A 47 -8.27 -2.26 -5.84
C SER A 47 -7.14 -3.27 -5.70
N TYR A 48 -5.92 -2.79 -5.74
CA TYR A 48 -4.73 -3.60 -5.58
C TYR A 48 -3.66 -2.86 -4.79
N VAL A 49 -3.06 -3.52 -3.80
CA VAL A 49 -1.94 -2.97 -3.03
C VAL A 49 -0.64 -3.38 -3.67
N CYS A 50 0.13 -2.40 -4.12
CA CYS A 50 1.47 -2.57 -4.67
C CYS A 50 2.50 -2.09 -3.66
N ALA A 51 2.97 -2.95 -2.73
CA ALA A 51 3.90 -2.59 -1.67
C ALA A 51 5.05 -3.59 -1.51
N THR A 52 6.29 -3.13 -1.23
CA THR A 52 7.42 -3.98 -0.85
C THR A 52 8.13 -3.43 0.38
N ALA A 53 8.92 -4.24 1.09
CA ALA A 53 9.76 -3.78 2.17
C ALA A 53 10.98 -2.98 1.67
N GLY A 54 11.50 -2.05 2.48
CA GLY A 54 12.75 -1.31 2.21
C GLY A 54 12.64 -0.27 1.09
N LYS A 55 11.75 0.70 1.20
CA LYS A 55 11.29 1.50 0.09
C LYS A 55 11.90 2.85 -0.11
N SER A 56 11.83 3.24 -1.38
CA SER A 56 12.10 4.59 -1.84
C SER A 56 11.13 4.95 -2.96
N LEU A 57 10.89 6.24 -3.15
CA LEU A 57 10.08 6.75 -4.26
C LEU A 57 10.57 6.31 -5.65
N PRO A 58 11.89 6.15 -5.92
CA PRO A 58 12.35 5.53 -7.17
C PRO A 58 11.72 4.18 -7.46
N LYS A 59 11.60 3.33 -6.43
CA LYS A 59 11.00 2.01 -6.61
C LYS A 59 9.50 2.09 -6.81
N ALA A 60 8.82 2.99 -6.12
CA ALA A 60 7.40 3.25 -6.33
C ALA A 60 7.13 3.69 -7.78
N LEU A 61 7.93 4.63 -8.30
CA LEU A 61 7.84 5.08 -9.69
C LEU A 61 8.08 3.94 -10.68
N GLU A 62 9.14 3.14 -10.50
CA GLU A 62 9.45 2.01 -11.39
C GLU A 62 8.26 1.05 -11.51
N LEU A 63 7.63 0.74 -10.40
CA LEU A 63 6.50 -0.18 -10.37
C LEU A 63 5.27 0.44 -11.01
N MET A 64 5.05 1.74 -10.78
CA MET A 64 3.97 2.48 -11.41
C MET A 64 4.11 2.49 -12.93
N GLU A 65 5.31 2.75 -13.45
CA GLU A 65 5.58 2.69 -14.88
C GLU A 65 5.21 1.31 -15.46
N GLN A 66 5.69 0.21 -14.82
CA GLN A 66 5.40 -1.15 -15.26
C GLN A 66 3.91 -1.49 -15.24
N PHE A 67 3.23 -1.08 -14.19
CA PHE A 67 1.83 -1.31 -14.00
C PHE A 67 0.97 -0.51 -15.00
N MET A 68 1.28 0.78 -15.19
CA MET A 68 0.55 1.66 -16.11
C MET A 68 0.82 1.38 -17.59
N GLU A 69 1.79 0.52 -17.93
CA GLU A 69 1.90 -0.03 -19.29
C GLU A 69 0.66 -0.86 -19.70
N ARG A 70 -0.01 -1.48 -18.73
CA ARG A 70 -1.10 -2.44 -18.99
C ARG A 70 -2.43 -2.05 -18.35
N GLN A 71 -2.41 -1.08 -17.45
CA GLN A 71 -3.56 -0.68 -16.64
C GLN A 71 -3.73 0.85 -16.69
N SER A 72 -4.97 1.30 -16.55
CA SER A 72 -5.29 2.72 -16.45
C SER A 72 -6.25 2.91 -15.25
N PRO A 73 -5.72 2.99 -14.02
CA PRO A 73 -6.55 3.20 -12.84
C PRO A 73 -7.22 4.57 -12.89
N LYS A 74 -8.40 4.69 -12.35
CA LYS A 74 -9.04 5.99 -12.19
C LYS A 74 -8.46 6.78 -11.02
N VAL A 75 -8.06 6.09 -9.97
CA VAL A 75 -7.43 6.69 -8.78
C VAL A 75 -6.14 5.96 -8.45
N VAL A 76 -5.11 6.72 -8.18
CA VAL A 76 -3.83 6.27 -7.62
C VAL A 76 -3.69 6.86 -6.23
N LEU A 77 -3.55 6.01 -5.23
CA LEU A 77 -3.28 6.41 -3.85
C LEU A 77 -1.77 6.32 -3.60
N LEU A 78 -1.12 7.42 -3.23
CA LEU A 78 0.30 7.46 -2.90
C LEU A 78 0.48 7.74 -1.41
N GLU A 79 1.04 6.80 -0.71
CA GLU A 79 1.34 6.92 0.71
C GLU A 79 2.52 7.89 0.92
N THR A 80 2.45 8.71 1.97
CA THR A 80 3.24 9.95 2.08
C THR A 80 4.47 9.89 2.96
N HIS A 81 4.62 8.91 3.87
CA HIS A 81 5.79 8.91 4.75
C HIS A 81 7.13 8.80 3.99
N LEU A 82 7.11 8.27 2.76
CA LEU A 82 8.28 8.21 1.89
C LEU A 82 8.82 9.59 1.50
N PHE A 83 8.04 10.66 1.63
CA PHE A 83 8.45 12.01 1.27
C PHE A 83 9.52 12.60 2.22
N PHE A 84 9.67 12.01 3.39
CA PHE A 84 10.70 12.42 4.37
C PHE A 84 12.00 11.63 4.25
N ARG A 85 12.02 10.58 3.45
CA ARG A 85 13.17 9.68 3.34
C ARG A 85 14.11 10.11 2.22
N PRO A 86 15.43 10.17 2.49
CA PRO A 86 16.38 10.46 1.44
C PRO A 86 16.39 9.33 0.41
N VAL A 87 16.51 9.71 -0.85
CA VAL A 87 16.74 8.78 -1.95
C VAL A 87 18.23 8.49 -2.04
N ASP A 88 18.61 7.21 -1.92
CA ASP A 88 19.98 6.77 -2.17
C ASP A 88 20.26 6.74 -3.69
N PRO A 89 21.19 7.57 -4.19
CA PRO A 89 21.52 7.59 -5.62
C PRO A 89 22.08 6.24 -6.14
N ASN A 90 22.75 5.47 -5.29
CA ASN A 90 23.27 4.18 -5.67
C ASN A 90 22.16 3.17 -5.87
N TYR A 91 21.13 3.23 -5.02
CA TYR A 91 19.95 2.37 -5.15
C TYR A 91 19.14 2.72 -6.41
N ASP A 92 18.97 4.01 -6.71
CA ASP A 92 18.32 4.45 -7.95
C ASP A 92 19.08 3.96 -9.18
N ALA A 93 20.42 4.09 -9.19
CA ALA A 93 21.27 3.57 -10.26
C ALA A 93 21.15 2.05 -10.40
N GLN A 94 21.12 1.32 -9.29
CA GLN A 94 20.90 -0.13 -9.28
C GLN A 94 19.55 -0.50 -9.90
N LEU A 95 18.44 0.17 -9.54
CA LEU A 95 17.12 -0.09 -10.12
C LEU A 95 17.12 0.10 -11.64
N ARG A 96 17.78 1.16 -12.13
CA ARG A 96 17.91 1.41 -13.58
C ARG A 96 18.71 0.30 -14.27
N LEU A 97 19.80 -0.17 -13.67
CA LEU A 97 20.58 -1.28 -14.20
C LEU A 97 19.79 -2.60 -14.21
N GLU A 98 19.03 -2.88 -13.16
CA GLU A 98 18.16 -4.05 -13.07
C GLU A 98 17.04 -4.04 -14.11
N ARG A 99 16.55 -2.86 -14.51
CA ARG A 99 15.57 -2.69 -15.59
C ARG A 99 16.19 -3.06 -16.95
N ILE A 100 17.43 -2.64 -17.21
CA ILE A 100 18.15 -2.93 -18.47
C ILE A 100 18.63 -4.38 -18.50
N PHE A 101 19.09 -4.89 -17.35
CA PHE A 101 19.62 -6.24 -17.18
C PHE A 101 18.85 -7.00 -16.09
N PRO A 102 17.69 -7.58 -16.39
CA PRO A 102 16.84 -8.26 -15.39
C PRO A 102 17.56 -9.38 -14.63
N LEU A 103 18.61 -9.96 -15.20
CA LEU A 103 19.45 -10.97 -14.54
C LEU A 103 20.14 -10.43 -13.26
N LEU A 104 20.40 -9.13 -13.17
CA LEU A 104 20.99 -8.53 -11.97
C LEU A 104 20.04 -8.60 -10.77
N ARG A 105 18.74 -8.49 -11.01
CA ARG A 105 17.71 -8.63 -9.97
C ARG A 105 17.66 -10.03 -9.37
N TYR A 106 18.03 -11.04 -10.14
CA TYR A 106 17.90 -12.46 -9.78
C TYR A 106 19.27 -13.12 -9.55
N HIS A 107 20.34 -12.35 -9.40
CA HIS A 107 21.72 -12.86 -9.35
C HIS A 107 21.96 -13.90 -8.23
N SER A 108 21.21 -13.85 -7.13
CA SER A 108 21.30 -14.85 -6.06
C SER A 108 20.58 -16.16 -6.38
N ASN A 109 19.63 -16.14 -7.33
CA ASN A 109 18.81 -17.30 -7.68
C ASN A 109 19.15 -17.95 -9.03
N TRP A 110 19.97 -17.30 -9.88
CA TRP A 110 20.29 -17.83 -11.20
C TRP A 110 20.97 -19.20 -11.18
N LYS A 111 21.72 -19.52 -10.11
CA LYS A 111 22.37 -20.82 -9.91
C LYS A 111 21.38 -21.97 -9.72
N ASN A 112 20.15 -21.65 -9.34
CA ASN A 112 19.08 -22.62 -9.06
C ASN A 112 18.05 -22.69 -10.19
N VAL A 113 18.21 -21.92 -11.27
CA VAL A 113 17.27 -21.85 -12.39
C VAL A 113 17.78 -22.73 -13.52
N SER A 114 17.00 -23.73 -13.93
CA SER A 114 17.31 -24.56 -15.11
C SER A 114 17.06 -23.80 -16.41
N LEU A 115 17.75 -24.21 -17.48
CA LEU A 115 17.54 -23.63 -18.81
C LEU A 115 16.08 -23.70 -19.26
N LYS A 116 15.37 -24.78 -18.89
CA LYS A 116 13.94 -24.96 -19.15
C LYS A 116 13.09 -23.91 -18.44
N GLN A 117 13.43 -23.54 -17.23
CA GLN A 117 12.73 -22.48 -16.47
C GLN A 117 13.03 -21.09 -17.02
N MET A 118 14.24 -20.85 -17.55
CA MET A 118 14.58 -19.58 -18.21
C MET A 118 13.82 -19.36 -19.52
N LEU A 119 13.49 -20.44 -20.23
CA LEU A 119 12.75 -20.41 -21.49
C LEU A 119 11.24 -20.51 -21.30
N HIS A 120 10.78 -20.79 -20.07
CA HIS A 120 9.35 -20.89 -19.77
C HIS A 120 8.74 -19.50 -19.64
N ARG A 121 7.74 -19.22 -20.47
CA ARG A 121 6.97 -17.99 -20.36
C ARG A 121 6.16 -18.04 -19.06
N VAL A 122 6.46 -17.14 -18.13
CA VAL A 122 5.71 -17.03 -16.88
C VAL A 122 4.33 -16.45 -17.20
N ASP A 123 3.30 -17.16 -16.80
CA ASP A 123 1.95 -16.66 -16.84
C ASP A 123 1.67 -15.89 -15.52
N TYR A 124 1.44 -14.58 -15.65
CA TYR A 124 1.20 -13.67 -14.51
C TYR A 124 -0.28 -13.54 -14.14
N THR A 125 -1.10 -14.52 -14.49
CA THR A 125 -2.55 -14.50 -14.28
C THR A 125 -2.97 -14.91 -12.85
N CYS A 126 -2.03 -15.21 -11.96
CA CYS A 126 -2.36 -15.55 -10.59
C CYS A 126 -2.77 -14.30 -9.81
N THR A 127 -4.07 -14.16 -9.54
CA THR A 127 -4.60 -13.21 -8.57
C THR A 127 -4.82 -13.92 -7.25
N THR A 128 -4.31 -13.36 -6.15
CA THR A 128 -4.56 -13.87 -4.80
C THR A 128 -5.72 -13.11 -4.16
N PRO A 129 -6.48 -13.72 -3.23
CA PRO A 129 -7.56 -13.03 -2.52
C PRO A 129 -7.09 -11.76 -1.79
N GLU A 130 -5.84 -11.74 -1.32
CA GLU A 130 -5.23 -10.62 -0.61
C GLU A 130 -5.03 -9.37 -1.48
N LYS A 131 -5.00 -9.51 -2.82
CA LYS A 131 -4.78 -8.40 -3.77
C LYS A 131 -3.58 -7.52 -3.38
N GLY A 132 -2.51 -8.13 -2.90
CA GLY A 132 -1.28 -7.45 -2.48
C GLY A 132 -1.24 -6.99 -1.02
N TYR A 133 -2.32 -7.08 -0.26
CA TYR A 133 -2.30 -6.88 1.18
C TYR A 133 -1.52 -8.01 1.87
N TYR A 134 -0.86 -7.68 2.97
CA TYR A 134 -0.17 -8.67 3.80
C TYR A 134 -0.86 -8.80 5.16
N LEU A 135 -1.43 -9.95 5.42
CA LEU A 135 -2.11 -10.23 6.68
C LEU A 135 -1.09 -10.30 7.83
N CYS A 136 -1.05 -9.26 8.64
CA CYS A 136 -0.24 -9.22 9.85
C CYS A 136 -1.08 -9.67 11.05
N LYS A 137 -0.60 -10.67 11.77
CA LYS A 137 -1.27 -11.27 12.93
C LYS A 137 -0.75 -10.75 14.27
N LEU A 138 0.28 -9.93 14.24
CA LEU A 138 0.88 -9.40 15.47
C LEU A 138 -0.04 -8.39 16.13
N ILE A 139 -0.03 -8.38 17.44
CA ILE A 139 -0.64 -7.34 18.27
C ILE A 139 0.44 -6.89 19.26
N GLU A 140 1.02 -5.74 18.99
CA GLU A 140 2.00 -5.11 19.87
C GLU A 140 1.53 -3.67 20.14
N PRO A 141 1.14 -3.35 21.38
CA PRO A 141 0.65 -2.02 21.76
C PRO A 141 1.62 -0.90 21.40
N ALA A 142 1.09 0.23 20.97
CA ALA A 142 1.84 1.46 20.73
C ALA A 142 1.65 2.45 21.86
N ASP A 143 2.69 3.24 22.15
CA ASP A 143 2.57 4.44 22.98
C ASP A 143 2.22 5.64 22.09
N ALA A 144 0.98 6.08 22.17
CA ALA A 144 0.48 7.24 21.43
C ALA A 144 0.52 8.55 22.24
N SER A 145 1.17 8.58 23.39
CA SER A 145 1.19 9.77 24.29
C SER A 145 1.78 11.02 23.63
N HIS A 146 2.66 10.85 22.66
CA HIS A 146 3.32 11.92 21.91
C HIS A 146 2.85 12.01 20.46
N TYR A 147 1.91 11.17 20.07
CA TYR A 147 1.43 11.10 18.70
C TYR A 147 0.49 12.26 18.37
N MET A 148 0.75 12.91 17.24
CA MET A 148 -0.03 14.05 16.71
C MET A 148 -0.25 15.19 17.70
N VAL A 149 0.67 15.37 18.66
CA VAL A 149 0.64 16.48 19.62
C VAL A 149 0.89 17.79 18.87
N PRO A 150 0.10 18.86 19.12
CA PRO A 150 0.33 20.17 18.53
C PRO A 150 1.77 20.65 18.72
N SER A 151 2.41 21.10 17.64
CA SER A 151 3.79 21.57 17.63
C SER A 151 3.92 22.77 16.70
N ASP A 152 4.75 23.73 17.08
CA ASP A 152 5.16 24.88 16.25
C ASP A 152 6.43 24.57 15.42
N GLU A 153 6.99 23.38 15.58
CA GLU A 153 8.10 22.93 14.76
C GLU A 153 7.70 22.82 13.28
N SER A 154 8.65 23.12 12.42
CA SER A 154 8.50 22.93 10.98
C SER A 154 9.52 21.92 10.49
N ILE A 155 9.07 21.00 9.66
CA ILE A 155 9.91 20.03 8.96
C ILE A 155 9.73 20.22 7.46
N GLN A 156 10.76 19.92 6.69
CA GLN A 156 10.69 19.95 5.24
C GLN A 156 10.69 18.53 4.68
N LEU A 157 9.96 18.34 3.60
CA LEU A 157 10.04 17.13 2.79
C LEU A 157 11.46 17.00 2.23
N ASN A 158 11.93 15.77 2.07
CA ASN A 158 13.28 15.57 1.54
C ASN A 158 13.38 15.96 0.06
N PRO A 159 14.23 16.94 -0.32
CA PRO A 159 14.29 17.44 -1.69
C PRO A 159 14.67 16.37 -2.73
N SER A 160 15.38 15.30 -2.33
CA SER A 160 15.74 14.21 -3.23
C SER A 160 14.54 13.40 -3.72
N THR A 161 13.38 13.56 -3.09
CA THR A 161 12.13 12.87 -3.46
C THR A 161 11.38 13.58 -4.58
N PHE A 162 11.50 14.88 -4.71
CA PHE A 162 10.71 15.71 -5.64
C PHE A 162 10.78 15.29 -7.12
N PRO A 163 11.94 14.89 -7.68
CA PRO A 163 11.99 14.43 -9.06
C PRO A 163 11.10 13.22 -9.32
N TYR A 164 10.97 12.33 -8.34
CA TYR A 164 10.16 11.11 -8.46
C TYR A 164 8.68 11.42 -8.29
N VAL A 165 8.32 12.26 -7.31
CA VAL A 165 6.94 12.69 -7.11
C VAL A 165 6.40 13.40 -8.35
N ARG A 166 7.18 14.32 -8.96
CA ARG A 166 6.78 14.98 -10.20
C ARG A 166 6.53 14.00 -11.34
N LYS A 167 7.39 12.99 -11.52
CA LYS A 167 7.18 11.97 -12.53
C LYS A 167 5.93 11.12 -12.26
N ILE A 168 5.64 10.83 -11.00
CA ILE A 168 4.41 10.14 -10.60
C ILE A 168 3.20 11.00 -10.99
N MET A 169 3.23 12.30 -10.69
CA MET A 169 2.17 13.25 -11.07
C MET A 169 1.98 13.32 -12.60
N GLU A 170 3.09 13.40 -13.35
CA GLU A 170 3.08 13.40 -14.82
C GLU A 170 2.45 12.12 -15.37
N LEU A 171 2.88 10.96 -14.88
CA LEU A 171 2.37 9.67 -15.31
C LEU A 171 0.87 9.50 -14.99
N CYS A 172 0.41 9.97 -13.82
CA CYS A 172 -1.02 9.99 -13.50
C CYS A 172 -1.80 10.87 -14.49
N ARG A 173 -1.27 12.07 -14.82
CA ARG A 173 -1.91 12.96 -15.78
C ARG A 173 -1.99 12.37 -17.18
N GLU A 174 -0.90 11.73 -17.65
CA GLU A 174 -0.86 11.05 -18.96
C GLU A 174 -1.87 9.90 -19.06
N LYS A 175 -2.19 9.26 -17.95
CA LYS A 175 -3.11 8.11 -17.88
C LYS A 175 -4.53 8.48 -17.46
N ASP A 176 -4.86 9.77 -17.36
CA ASP A 176 -6.16 10.24 -16.86
C ASP A 176 -6.52 9.64 -15.50
N SER A 177 -5.53 9.55 -14.62
CA SER A 177 -5.65 9.01 -13.26
C SER A 177 -5.60 10.15 -12.25
N GLN A 178 -6.54 10.17 -11.29
CA GLN A 178 -6.46 11.08 -10.16
C GLN A 178 -5.42 10.57 -9.16
N LEU A 179 -4.37 11.36 -8.94
CA LEU A 179 -3.44 11.10 -7.83
C LEU A 179 -4.03 11.65 -6.54
N VAL A 180 -4.07 10.84 -5.50
CA VAL A 180 -4.47 11.20 -4.13
C VAL A 180 -3.32 10.84 -3.20
N LEU A 181 -2.87 11.79 -2.41
CA LEU A 181 -1.94 11.52 -1.31
C LEU A 181 -2.72 11.01 -0.10
N PHE A 182 -2.15 10.08 0.64
CA PHE A 182 -2.77 9.63 1.89
C PHE A 182 -1.71 9.17 2.90
N SER A 183 -1.99 9.41 4.18
CA SER A 183 -1.21 8.88 5.30
C SER A 183 -2.01 7.80 6.00
N ILE A 184 -1.33 6.72 6.37
CA ILE A 184 -1.90 5.63 7.18
C ILE A 184 -1.46 5.85 8.62
N PRO A 185 -2.37 5.74 9.62
CA PRO A 185 -2.03 5.98 11.01
C PRO A 185 -0.80 5.20 11.49
N SER A 186 0.21 5.94 11.99
CA SER A 186 1.46 5.36 12.48
C SER A 186 2.12 6.29 13.51
N THR A 187 2.25 5.84 14.75
CA THR A 187 2.90 6.64 15.82
C THR A 187 4.41 6.81 15.61
N GLU A 188 5.02 5.99 14.74
CA GLU A 188 6.45 6.02 14.44
C GLU A 188 6.79 6.87 13.20
N ASN A 189 5.87 6.95 12.23
CA ASN A 189 6.14 7.57 10.95
C ASN A 189 5.49 8.95 10.78
N MET A 190 4.52 9.31 11.63
CA MET A 190 3.79 10.56 11.52
C MET A 190 3.78 11.34 12.84
N ASP A 191 3.86 12.64 12.69
CA ASP A 191 3.72 13.65 13.74
C ASP A 191 3.10 14.92 13.16
N MET A 192 2.72 15.87 14.01
CA MET A 192 2.07 17.11 13.59
C MET A 192 2.92 17.96 12.63
N PRO A 193 4.24 18.12 12.79
CA PRO A 193 5.08 18.81 11.83
C PRO A 193 5.09 18.16 10.44
N ARG A 194 5.15 16.82 10.37
CA ARG A 194 5.09 16.08 9.10
C ARG A 194 3.74 16.23 8.40
N SER A 195 2.66 16.09 9.16
CA SER A 195 1.29 16.29 8.69
C SER A 195 1.11 17.67 8.05
N LYS A 196 1.53 18.75 8.74
CA LYS A 196 1.50 20.12 8.22
C LYS A 196 2.33 20.28 6.93
N ALA A 197 3.53 19.70 6.87
CA ALA A 197 4.40 19.78 5.70
C ALA A 197 3.79 19.09 4.48
N LEU A 198 3.14 17.93 4.68
CA LEU A 198 2.45 17.19 3.62
C LEU A 198 1.19 17.93 3.14
N ALA A 199 0.41 18.51 4.06
CA ALA A 199 -0.76 19.29 3.73
C ALA A 199 -0.38 20.51 2.87
N ALA A 200 0.68 21.24 3.26
CA ALA A 200 1.19 22.37 2.48
C ALA A 200 1.67 21.95 1.09
N PHE A 201 2.39 20.82 1.00
CA PHE A 201 2.83 20.28 -0.29
C PHE A 201 1.66 19.88 -1.18
N ALA A 202 0.64 19.23 -0.62
CA ALA A 202 -0.55 18.82 -1.35
C ALA A 202 -1.31 20.05 -1.89
N GLU A 203 -1.50 21.07 -1.06
CA GLU A 203 -2.12 22.35 -1.45
C GLU A 203 -1.34 23.05 -2.57
N GLU A 204 -0.02 23.19 -2.42
CA GLU A 204 0.84 23.81 -3.44
C GLU A 204 0.77 23.12 -4.80
N ASN A 205 0.60 21.81 -4.81
CA ASN A 205 0.53 20.99 -6.03
C ASN A 205 -0.90 20.68 -6.50
N GLY A 206 -1.92 21.17 -5.81
CA GLY A 206 -3.32 20.94 -6.14
C GLY A 206 -3.72 19.46 -6.05
N LEU A 207 -3.12 18.71 -5.12
CA LEU A 207 -3.39 17.29 -4.91
C LEU A 207 -4.36 17.09 -3.75
N PRO A 208 -5.38 16.22 -3.90
CA PRO A 208 -6.13 15.75 -2.76
C PRO A 208 -5.22 15.02 -1.76
N TYR A 209 -5.41 15.28 -0.48
CA TYR A 209 -4.67 14.63 0.59
C TYR A 209 -5.60 14.17 1.71
N LEU A 210 -5.54 12.90 2.03
CA LEU A 210 -6.24 12.30 3.17
C LEU A 210 -5.22 11.98 4.26
N ASP A 211 -5.18 12.78 5.31
CA ASP A 211 -4.37 12.53 6.50
C ASP A 211 -5.17 11.75 7.53
N MET A 212 -5.08 10.42 7.51
CA MET A 212 -5.80 9.58 8.46
C MET A 212 -5.21 9.64 9.88
N ASP A 213 -3.98 10.16 10.04
CA ASP A 213 -3.36 10.37 11.35
C ASP A 213 -4.12 11.42 12.17
N LEU A 214 -4.76 12.41 11.51
CA LEU A 214 -5.61 13.41 12.15
C LEU A 214 -7.00 12.88 12.54
N HIS A 215 -7.38 11.71 12.05
CA HIS A 215 -8.74 11.14 12.16
C HIS A 215 -8.79 9.83 12.95
N THR A 216 -7.74 9.51 13.72
CA THR A 216 -7.63 8.22 14.43
C THR A 216 -8.76 7.96 15.41
N GLU A 217 -9.30 9.00 16.07
CA GLU A 217 -10.47 8.89 16.93
C GLU A 217 -11.73 8.54 16.13
N GLU A 218 -11.95 9.21 15.00
CA GLU A 218 -13.10 8.98 14.10
C GLU A 218 -13.02 7.59 13.45
N ILE A 219 -11.83 7.17 13.06
CA ILE A 219 -11.56 5.82 12.54
C ILE A 219 -11.76 4.77 13.63
N GLY A 220 -11.61 5.14 14.90
CA GLY A 220 -11.69 4.25 16.06
C GLY A 220 -10.45 3.40 16.23
N ILE A 221 -9.26 3.94 15.96
CA ILE A 221 -7.99 3.24 16.18
C ILE A 221 -7.75 3.10 17.69
N ASP A 222 -7.58 1.87 18.14
CA ASP A 222 -7.15 1.53 19.50
C ASP A 222 -5.68 1.10 19.46
N TRP A 223 -4.80 1.98 19.90
CA TRP A 223 -3.35 1.75 19.88
C TRP A 223 -2.89 0.58 20.76
N SER A 224 -3.76 0.04 21.59
CA SER A 224 -3.45 -1.15 22.41
C SER A 224 -3.65 -2.46 21.66
N ILE A 225 -4.45 -2.50 20.58
CA ILE A 225 -4.83 -3.73 19.88
C ILE A 225 -4.77 -3.65 18.34
N ASP A 226 -4.79 -2.46 17.74
CA ASP A 226 -4.90 -2.25 16.29
C ASP A 226 -3.54 -2.13 15.58
N THR A 227 -2.45 -2.28 16.30
CA THR A 227 -1.07 -2.13 15.80
C THR A 227 -0.27 -3.42 15.91
N ALA A 228 0.66 -3.61 14.99
CA ALA A 228 1.43 -4.84 14.82
C ALA A 228 2.81 -4.80 15.47
N ASP A 229 3.43 -3.63 15.56
CA ASP A 229 4.84 -3.44 15.91
C ASP A 229 5.06 -2.08 16.57
N LYS A 230 4.36 -1.88 17.67
CA LYS A 230 4.47 -0.69 18.54
C LYS A 230 4.12 0.61 17.83
N GLY A 231 3.24 0.54 16.82
CA GLY A 231 2.72 1.70 16.12
C GLY A 231 3.40 2.05 14.80
N ASP A 232 4.39 1.28 14.36
CA ASP A 232 4.95 1.45 13.00
C ASP A 232 3.93 1.04 11.93
N HIS A 233 3.19 -0.07 12.16
CA HIS A 233 2.17 -0.55 11.23
C HIS A 233 0.86 -0.91 11.94
N LEU A 234 -0.25 -0.74 11.24
CA LEU A 234 -1.52 -1.31 11.65
C LEU A 234 -1.52 -2.84 11.44
N ASN A 235 -2.19 -3.57 12.31
CA ASN A 235 -2.52 -4.96 12.07
C ASN A 235 -3.83 -5.07 11.26
N PHE A 236 -4.36 -6.28 11.10
CA PHE A 236 -5.59 -6.50 10.35
C PHE A 236 -6.78 -5.66 10.86
N TRP A 237 -6.95 -5.55 12.18
CA TRP A 237 -8.08 -4.83 12.78
C TRP A 237 -7.98 -3.32 12.53
N GLY A 238 -6.81 -2.74 12.78
CA GLY A 238 -6.56 -1.33 12.49
C GLY A 238 -6.67 -1.03 11.00
N ALA A 239 -6.09 -1.87 10.14
CA ALA A 239 -6.17 -1.73 8.70
C ALA A 239 -7.62 -1.83 8.17
N LYS A 240 -8.45 -2.71 8.75
CA LYS A 240 -9.88 -2.83 8.40
C LYS A 240 -10.62 -1.52 8.70
N LYS A 241 -10.39 -0.92 9.87
CA LYS A 241 -10.97 0.36 10.27
C LYS A 241 -10.52 1.50 9.34
N ALA A 242 -9.20 1.64 9.13
CA ALA A 242 -8.61 2.64 8.26
C ALA A 242 -9.10 2.50 6.81
N THR A 243 -9.24 1.27 6.30
CA THR A 243 -9.76 1.02 4.95
C THR A 243 -11.23 1.40 4.81
N LYS A 244 -12.06 1.16 5.83
CA LYS A 244 -13.45 1.60 5.82
C LYS A 244 -13.55 3.13 5.76
N TYR A 245 -12.73 3.84 6.52
CA TYR A 245 -12.65 5.29 6.49
C TYR A 245 -12.17 5.83 5.14
N LEU A 246 -11.09 5.27 4.59
CA LEU A 246 -10.62 5.57 3.25
C LEU A 246 -11.72 5.34 2.20
N GLY A 247 -12.50 4.27 2.33
CA GLY A 247 -13.65 3.99 1.46
C GLY A 247 -14.66 5.13 1.45
N THR A 248 -15.04 5.68 2.61
CA THR A 248 -15.94 6.84 2.70
C THR A 248 -15.37 8.07 1.99
N TYR A 249 -14.09 8.37 2.20
CA TYR A 249 -13.41 9.46 1.49
C TYR A 249 -13.44 9.26 -0.04
N LEU A 250 -13.21 8.04 -0.52
CA LEU A 250 -13.20 7.73 -1.96
C LEU A 250 -14.62 7.81 -2.58
N GLU A 251 -15.67 7.50 -1.81
CA GLU A 251 -17.05 7.70 -2.25
C GLU A 251 -17.37 9.18 -2.48
N ASP A 252 -16.85 10.06 -1.63
CA ASP A 252 -17.02 11.51 -1.75
C ASP A 252 -16.35 12.11 -2.98
N LEU A 253 -15.26 11.49 -3.48
CA LEU A 253 -14.62 11.91 -4.72
C LEU A 253 -15.47 11.66 -5.97
N LYS A 254 -16.43 10.73 -5.93
CA LYS A 254 -17.36 10.38 -7.04
C LYS A 254 -16.67 10.01 -8.35
N LEU A 255 -15.46 9.45 -8.28
CA LEU A 255 -14.65 9.06 -9.44
C LEU A 255 -14.78 7.59 -9.81
N LEU A 256 -15.37 6.79 -8.93
CA LEU A 256 -15.33 5.34 -8.98
C LEU A 256 -16.74 4.77 -9.05
N THR A 257 -16.86 3.57 -9.61
CA THR A 257 -18.13 2.88 -9.79
C THR A 257 -18.18 1.64 -8.90
N ASP A 258 -19.31 1.43 -8.24
CA ASP A 258 -19.60 0.20 -7.52
C ASP A 258 -19.86 -0.93 -8.53
N HIS A 259 -19.08 -2.01 -8.42
CA HIS A 259 -19.14 -3.17 -9.29
C HIS A 259 -19.72 -4.43 -8.63
N ARG A 260 -20.22 -4.36 -7.39
CA ARG A 260 -20.71 -5.54 -6.64
C ARG A 260 -21.85 -6.27 -7.32
N GLN A 261 -22.66 -5.57 -8.12
CA GLN A 261 -23.78 -6.14 -8.86
C GLN A 261 -23.42 -6.53 -10.30
N ASP A 262 -22.17 -6.31 -10.75
CA ASP A 262 -21.74 -6.65 -12.09
C ASP A 262 -21.21 -8.09 -12.12
N PRO A 263 -21.84 -9.02 -12.87
CA PRO A 263 -21.37 -10.42 -12.95
C PRO A 263 -19.93 -10.57 -13.43
N ALA A 264 -19.37 -9.61 -14.15
CA ALA A 264 -17.98 -9.62 -14.58
C ALA A 264 -17.00 -9.54 -13.41
N PHE A 265 -17.45 -9.12 -12.24
CA PHE A 265 -16.64 -8.96 -11.03
C PHE A 265 -16.98 -9.97 -9.92
N GLU A 266 -17.78 -11.01 -10.21
CA GLU A 266 -18.18 -12.03 -9.22
C GLU A 266 -16.98 -12.67 -8.49
N GLN A 267 -15.84 -12.78 -9.15
CA GLN A 267 -14.61 -13.27 -8.51
C GLN A 267 -14.19 -12.41 -7.31
N TRP A 268 -14.53 -11.12 -7.28
CA TRP A 268 -14.22 -10.24 -6.15
C TRP A 268 -15.03 -10.59 -4.90
N ASN A 269 -16.27 -11.03 -5.05
CA ASN A 269 -17.09 -11.52 -3.94
C ASN A 269 -16.44 -12.78 -3.34
N THR A 270 -16.09 -13.74 -4.20
CA THR A 270 -15.40 -14.97 -3.78
C THR A 270 -14.05 -14.71 -3.10
N ASP A 271 -13.25 -13.80 -3.67
CA ASP A 271 -11.95 -13.42 -3.10
C ASP A 271 -12.11 -12.72 -1.75
N HIS A 272 -13.11 -11.83 -1.61
CA HIS A 272 -13.46 -11.19 -0.34
C HIS A 272 -13.75 -12.23 0.74
N ASP A 273 -14.72 -13.13 0.50
CA ASP A 273 -15.14 -14.12 1.49
C ASP A 273 -13.98 -15.05 1.88
N THR A 274 -13.19 -15.47 0.88
CA THR A 274 -12.00 -16.30 1.10
C THR A 274 -10.97 -15.58 1.98
N PHE A 275 -10.65 -14.32 1.66
CA PHE A 275 -9.69 -13.55 2.42
C PHE A 275 -10.16 -13.28 3.84
N MET A 276 -11.42 -12.86 4.02
CA MET A 276 -11.96 -12.55 5.34
C MET A 276 -12.01 -13.79 6.23
N ALA A 277 -12.45 -14.93 5.70
CA ALA A 277 -12.42 -16.19 6.44
C ALA A 277 -10.98 -16.57 6.88
N GLN A 278 -9.99 -16.41 6.00
CA GLN A 278 -8.58 -16.64 6.33
C GLN A 278 -8.08 -15.68 7.40
N ALA A 279 -8.45 -14.38 7.31
CA ALA A 279 -8.05 -13.37 8.26
C ALA A 279 -8.61 -13.68 9.66
N TYR A 280 -9.91 -13.95 9.77
CA TYR A 280 -10.54 -14.28 11.05
C TYR A 280 -9.95 -15.56 11.66
N ALA A 281 -9.83 -16.62 10.88
CA ALA A 281 -9.21 -17.87 11.34
C ALA A 281 -7.76 -17.64 11.83
N ALA A 282 -7.04 -16.74 11.23
CA ALA A 282 -5.66 -16.40 11.60
C ALA A 282 -5.53 -15.77 12.99
N TYR A 283 -6.59 -15.13 13.48
CA TYR A 283 -6.70 -14.56 14.82
C TYR A 283 -7.43 -15.48 15.81
N GLY A 284 -7.69 -16.75 15.43
CA GLY A 284 -8.40 -17.71 16.27
C GLY A 284 -9.92 -17.48 16.36
N ASN A 285 -10.46 -16.57 15.57
CA ASN A 285 -11.89 -16.36 15.42
C ASN A 285 -12.34 -17.08 14.15
N THR A 286 -13.17 -18.11 14.28
CA THR A 286 -13.72 -18.91 13.18
C THR A 286 -15.16 -18.55 12.81
N ASP A 287 -15.75 -17.59 13.52
CA ASP A 287 -17.17 -17.23 13.40
C ASP A 287 -17.37 -16.08 12.38
N TYR A 288 -16.54 -16.03 11.35
CA TYR A 288 -16.74 -15.08 10.26
C TYR A 288 -18.09 -15.35 9.55
N ASN A 289 -18.96 -14.34 9.54
CA ASN A 289 -20.25 -14.38 8.84
C ASN A 289 -20.30 -13.24 7.82
N PRO A 290 -20.27 -13.52 6.51
CA PRO A 290 -20.29 -12.49 5.47
C PRO A 290 -21.57 -11.65 5.42
N ILE A 291 -22.66 -12.11 6.09
CA ILE A 291 -23.94 -11.39 6.14
C ILE A 291 -23.91 -10.28 7.20
N GLU A 292 -23.04 -10.38 8.19
CA GLU A 292 -22.94 -9.42 9.31
C GLU A 292 -21.84 -8.36 9.11
N GLU A 293 -21.03 -8.43 8.08
CA GLU A 293 -19.99 -7.46 7.73
C GLU A 293 -20.49 -6.35 6.82
#